data_587cc1cec09f50a3c73127c271decdfb
#
_entry.id   587cc1cec09f50a3c73127c271decdfb
#
_cell.length_a   1.000
_cell.length_b   1.000
_cell.length_c   1.000
_cell.angle_alpha   90.00
_cell.angle_beta   90.00
_cell.angle_gamma   90.00
#
_symmetry.space_group_name_H-M   'P 1'
#
loop_
_entity.id
_entity.type
_entity.pdbx_description
1 polymer ?
#
loop_
_entity_poly.entity_id
_entity_poly.type
_entity_poly.pdbx_seq_one_letter_code
_entity_poly.pdbx_strand_id
1 'polypeptide(L)'
;MSTEYRDFLALSYSELEDLNLAAKADRMNRVSAGDIREKRLKYLKDEKRIKALTVLFSDLEGRLHLLDYDKKFLLGSYENLTFDGSSIRGFTAQKESDLRLGIDWSAFYWVPADVFGNGKVLVFGDVIDKDGTQYSGDMRGVLKNYAEKLYKEKNYTLNASAEIEGFLFDGKDAEQRYHETGKFECINTGGYYHVLPLDPLRVFIDTAAEVQRAMGFQNEKDHPEVAPSQFEINFSYAEAVAAADQMQLYKLLCRQIAANMGHT
;
A
#
# COMPACT_ATOMS: atom_id res chain seq x y z
N MET A 1 -17.35 -25.40 -4.12
CA MET A 1 -16.88 -25.83 -2.78
C MET A 1 -16.13 -24.63 -2.20
N SER A 2 -16.60 -24.05 -1.11
CA SER A 2 -15.84 -23.01 -0.42
C SER A 2 -14.65 -23.68 0.27
N THR A 3 -13.45 -23.33 -0.16
CA THR A 3 -12.24 -23.75 0.54
C THR A 3 -12.20 -22.98 1.86
N GLU A 4 -12.45 -23.65 2.98
CA GLU A 4 -12.32 -23.02 4.29
C GLU A 4 -10.83 -22.82 4.60
N TYR A 5 -10.38 -21.59 4.52
CA TYR A 5 -9.00 -21.21 4.88
C TYR A 5 -8.88 -20.98 6.39
N ARG A 6 -9.22 -22.00 7.20
CA ARG A 6 -9.30 -21.89 8.67
C ARG A 6 -7.98 -21.52 9.34
N ASP A 7 -6.86 -21.81 8.71
CA ASP A 7 -5.53 -21.61 9.27
C ASP A 7 -4.83 -20.32 8.79
N PHE A 8 -5.56 -19.41 8.16
CA PHE A 8 -5.02 -18.13 7.71
C PHE A 8 -5.36 -17.01 8.68
N LEU A 9 -4.46 -16.04 8.82
CA LEU A 9 -4.67 -14.88 9.66
C LEU A 9 -5.84 -14.05 9.12
N ALA A 10 -6.83 -13.85 9.99
CA ALA A 10 -7.89 -12.87 9.82
C ALA A 10 -8.06 -12.15 11.16
N LEU A 11 -7.78 -10.85 11.17
CA LEU A 11 -7.88 -9.97 12.33
C LEU A 11 -9.10 -9.07 12.16
N SER A 12 -9.71 -8.68 13.28
CA SER A 12 -10.73 -7.64 13.27
C SER A 12 -10.13 -6.28 12.89
N TYR A 13 -10.96 -5.37 12.41
CA TYR A 13 -10.51 -4.02 12.01
C TYR A 13 -9.87 -3.25 13.18
N SER A 14 -10.39 -3.40 14.40
CA SER A 14 -9.79 -2.80 15.58
C SER A 14 -8.42 -3.37 15.93
N GLU A 15 -8.23 -4.69 15.84
CA GLU A 15 -6.91 -5.30 16.04
C GLU A 15 -5.91 -4.87 14.97
N LEU A 16 -6.36 -4.73 13.72
CA LEU A 16 -5.53 -4.21 12.61
C LEU A 16 -5.11 -2.78 12.89
N GLU A 17 -6.05 -1.92 13.28
CA GLU A 17 -5.79 -0.51 13.62
C GLU A 17 -4.75 -0.41 14.74
N ASP A 18 -4.92 -1.14 15.84
CA ASP A 18 -3.99 -1.15 16.96
C ASP A 18 -2.57 -1.56 16.55
N LEU A 19 -2.44 -2.61 15.73
CA LEU A 19 -1.14 -3.08 15.23
C LEU A 19 -0.47 -2.07 14.31
N ASN A 20 -1.23 -1.48 13.40
CA ASN A 20 -0.73 -0.50 12.44
C ASN A 20 -0.37 0.83 13.11
N LEU A 21 -1.16 1.30 14.07
CA LEU A 21 -0.85 2.48 14.87
C LEU A 21 0.40 2.26 15.74
N ALA A 22 0.58 1.08 16.33
CA ALA A 22 1.80 0.74 17.06
C ALA A 22 3.02 0.73 16.14
N ALA A 23 2.90 0.22 14.91
CA ALA A 23 3.98 0.27 13.91
C ALA A 23 4.30 1.71 13.49
N LYS A 24 3.29 2.55 13.32
CA LYS A 24 3.44 3.98 13.02
C LYS A 24 4.15 4.71 14.18
N ALA A 25 3.79 4.40 15.42
CA ALA A 25 4.46 4.95 16.59
C ALA A 25 5.94 4.56 16.69
N ASP A 26 6.30 3.31 16.39
CA ASP A 26 7.71 2.86 16.32
C ASP A 26 8.50 3.75 15.33
N ARG A 27 7.94 4.06 14.15
CA ARG A 27 8.56 4.93 13.13
C ARG A 27 8.69 6.37 13.61
N MET A 28 7.60 6.95 14.15
CA MET A 28 7.59 8.34 14.62
C MET A 28 8.56 8.57 15.77
N ASN A 29 8.70 7.59 16.67
CA ASN A 29 9.63 7.62 17.79
C ASN A 29 11.07 7.25 17.38
N ARG A 30 11.32 7.03 16.08
CA ARG A 30 12.64 6.69 15.54
C ARG A 30 13.29 5.50 16.24
N VAL A 31 12.48 4.48 16.56
CA VAL A 31 12.99 3.20 17.07
C VAL A 31 14.02 2.66 16.07
N SER A 32 15.11 2.08 16.55
CA SER A 32 16.20 1.65 15.67
C SER A 32 15.72 0.63 14.63
N ALA A 33 16.27 0.71 13.41
CA ALA A 33 15.91 -0.23 12.34
C ALA A 33 16.17 -1.69 12.73
N GLY A 34 17.21 -1.94 13.56
CA GLY A 34 17.53 -3.26 14.10
C GLY A 34 16.44 -3.78 15.03
N ASP A 35 16.00 -2.97 15.99
CA ASP A 35 14.95 -3.36 16.95
C ASP A 35 13.60 -3.60 16.24
N ILE A 36 13.24 -2.74 15.28
CA ILE A 36 12.02 -2.93 14.48
C ILE A 36 12.11 -4.25 13.71
N ARG A 37 13.23 -4.50 13.04
CA ARG A 37 13.45 -5.75 12.30
C ARG A 37 13.29 -6.97 13.19
N GLU A 38 13.95 -6.99 14.34
CA GLU A 38 13.86 -8.11 15.28
C GLU A 38 12.43 -8.34 15.76
N LYS A 39 11.71 -7.26 16.11
CA LYS A 39 10.29 -7.29 16.50
C LYS A 39 9.42 -7.92 15.40
N ARG A 40 9.60 -7.52 14.13
CA ARG A 40 8.83 -8.05 12.99
C ARG A 40 9.21 -9.50 12.68
N LEU A 41 10.49 -9.84 12.69
CA LEU A 41 10.95 -11.22 12.46
C LEU A 41 10.42 -12.16 13.55
N LYS A 42 10.43 -11.71 14.81
CA LYS A 42 9.83 -12.48 15.90
C LYS A 42 8.34 -12.70 15.67
N TYR A 43 7.60 -11.65 15.37
CA TYR A 43 6.17 -11.74 15.06
C TYR A 43 5.88 -12.73 13.93
N LEU A 44 6.61 -12.65 12.83
CA LEU A 44 6.46 -13.56 11.70
C LEU A 44 6.81 -15.02 12.03
N LYS A 45 7.76 -15.27 12.92
CA LYS A 45 8.09 -16.63 13.40
C LYS A 45 6.98 -17.21 14.26
N ASP A 46 6.40 -16.37 15.14
CA ASP A 46 5.40 -16.78 16.12
C ASP A 46 4.00 -16.94 15.49
N GLU A 47 3.62 -16.04 14.56
CA GLU A 47 2.30 -16.05 13.90
C GLU A 47 2.24 -17.05 12.74
N LYS A 48 1.82 -18.27 13.04
CA LYS A 48 1.77 -19.38 12.07
C LYS A 48 0.74 -19.23 10.98
N ARG A 49 -0.25 -18.36 11.17
CA ARG A 49 -1.35 -18.13 10.23
C ARG A 49 -0.96 -17.19 9.07
N ILE A 50 0.18 -16.50 9.15
CA ILE A 50 0.77 -15.78 8.01
C ILE A 50 1.52 -16.79 7.15
N LYS A 51 1.21 -16.85 5.86
CA LYS A 51 1.84 -17.78 4.91
C LYS A 51 2.81 -17.10 3.96
N ALA A 52 2.53 -15.84 3.62
CA ALA A 52 3.35 -15.04 2.71
C ALA A 52 3.51 -13.61 3.21
N LEU A 53 4.60 -12.97 2.79
CA LEU A 53 4.77 -11.52 2.84
C LEU A 53 4.70 -10.97 1.43
N THR A 54 3.88 -9.93 1.26
CA THR A 54 3.84 -9.16 0.01
C THR A 54 4.80 -7.99 0.13
N VAL A 55 5.88 -8.02 -0.64
CA VAL A 55 6.84 -6.90 -0.70
C VAL A 55 6.45 -5.97 -1.83
N LEU A 56 6.29 -4.70 -1.50
CA LEU A 56 5.84 -3.63 -2.38
C LEU A 56 7.02 -2.73 -2.76
N PHE A 57 7.08 -2.29 -4.01
CA PHE A 57 8.01 -1.27 -4.47
C PHE A 57 7.42 -0.52 -5.68
N SER A 58 7.94 0.65 -6.00
CA SER A 58 7.45 1.47 -7.12
C SER A 58 8.48 1.56 -8.23
N ASP A 59 8.01 1.64 -9.48
CA ASP A 59 8.84 1.94 -10.63
C ASP A 59 8.97 3.45 -10.89
N LEU A 60 9.69 3.81 -11.96
CA LEU A 60 9.91 5.19 -12.38
C LEU A 60 8.64 5.91 -12.86
N GLU A 61 7.60 5.17 -13.23
CA GLU A 61 6.29 5.72 -13.61
C GLU A 61 5.35 5.87 -12.40
N GLY A 62 5.80 5.53 -11.17
CA GLY A 62 5.02 5.56 -9.95
C GLY A 62 4.01 4.41 -9.85
N ARG A 63 4.17 3.36 -10.64
CA ARG A 63 3.34 2.16 -10.52
C ARG A 63 3.82 1.31 -9.37
N LEU A 64 2.88 0.81 -8.58
CA LEU A 64 3.16 -0.11 -7.50
C LEU A 64 3.29 -1.53 -8.03
N HIS A 65 4.41 -2.16 -7.74
CA HIS A 65 4.70 -3.57 -7.98
C HIS A 65 4.65 -4.35 -6.67
N LEU A 66 4.38 -5.64 -6.76
CA LEU A 66 4.35 -6.53 -5.61
C LEU A 66 4.91 -7.91 -5.95
N LEU A 67 5.56 -8.52 -4.94
CA LEU A 67 6.01 -9.90 -4.97
C LEU A 67 5.57 -10.59 -3.67
N ASP A 68 4.87 -11.72 -3.79
CA ASP A 68 4.54 -12.56 -2.65
C ASP A 68 5.68 -13.55 -2.39
N TYR A 69 6.37 -13.41 -1.27
CA TYR A 69 7.37 -14.38 -0.81
C TYR A 69 6.75 -15.34 0.21
N ASP A 70 6.93 -16.65 0.01
CA ASP A 70 6.63 -17.62 1.07
C ASP A 70 7.36 -17.24 2.36
N LYS A 71 6.65 -17.27 3.48
CA LYS A 71 7.19 -16.82 4.77
C LYS A 71 8.45 -17.58 5.17
N LYS A 72 8.50 -18.90 4.96
CA LYS A 72 9.68 -19.70 5.35
C LYS A 72 10.90 -19.34 4.51
N PHE A 73 10.70 -19.15 3.21
CA PHE A 73 11.75 -18.69 2.30
C PHE A 73 12.25 -17.30 2.74
N LEU A 74 11.35 -16.36 2.96
CA LEU A 74 11.68 -15.00 3.34
C LEU A 74 12.47 -14.97 4.67
N LEU A 75 12.04 -15.70 5.69
CA LEU A 75 12.74 -15.76 6.98
C LEU A 75 14.17 -16.30 6.88
N GLY A 76 14.48 -17.10 5.86
CA GLY A 76 15.83 -17.58 5.58
C GLY A 76 16.66 -16.71 4.65
N SER A 77 16.01 -15.75 3.93
CA SER A 77 16.65 -15.06 2.79
C SER A 77 16.37 -13.55 2.75
N TYR A 78 15.77 -12.96 3.78
CA TYR A 78 15.31 -11.56 3.77
C TYR A 78 16.42 -10.53 3.52
N GLU A 79 17.68 -10.88 3.70
CA GLU A 79 18.83 -10.03 3.39
C GLU A 79 19.27 -10.11 1.92
N ASN A 80 18.71 -11.04 1.14
CA ASN A 80 19.08 -11.26 -0.25
C ASN A 80 17.88 -11.68 -1.09
N LEU A 81 16.82 -10.87 -1.10
CA LEU A 81 15.68 -11.08 -1.98
C LEU A 81 16.00 -10.49 -3.35
N THR A 82 15.99 -11.32 -4.39
CA THR A 82 16.26 -10.91 -5.77
C THR A 82 14.97 -10.89 -6.59
N PHE A 83 14.95 -10.03 -7.60
CA PHE A 83 13.91 -9.98 -8.62
C PHE A 83 14.47 -9.55 -9.98
N ASP A 84 13.76 -9.88 -11.05
CA ASP A 84 14.14 -9.48 -12.41
C ASP A 84 13.68 -8.04 -12.70
N GLY A 85 14.62 -7.10 -12.68
CA GLY A 85 14.38 -5.70 -13.02
C GLY A 85 14.23 -5.45 -14.52
N SER A 86 14.68 -6.36 -15.39
CA SER A 86 14.65 -6.14 -16.84
C SER A 86 13.25 -6.20 -17.44
N SER A 87 12.30 -6.80 -16.71
CA SER A 87 10.89 -6.87 -17.10
C SER A 87 10.09 -5.64 -16.63
N ILE A 88 10.73 -4.71 -15.91
CA ILE A 88 10.12 -3.47 -15.44
C ILE A 88 10.63 -2.31 -16.31
N ARG A 89 9.68 -1.59 -16.92
CA ARG A 89 10.02 -0.50 -17.84
C ARG A 89 10.86 0.57 -17.14
N GLY A 90 12.00 0.88 -17.73
CA GLY A 90 12.92 1.91 -17.26
C GLY A 90 13.90 1.45 -16.17
N PHE A 91 13.83 0.19 -15.72
CA PHE A 91 14.81 -0.36 -14.78
C PHE A 91 16.07 -0.83 -15.49
N THR A 92 16.38 -2.12 -15.50
CA THR A 92 17.64 -2.64 -15.98
C THR A 92 17.56 -3.24 -17.40
N ALA A 93 18.70 -3.39 -18.07
CA ALA A 93 18.78 -4.18 -19.28
C ALA A 93 18.81 -5.68 -18.96
N GLN A 94 18.39 -6.53 -19.89
CA GLN A 94 18.31 -7.97 -19.71
C GLN A 94 19.66 -8.63 -19.27
N LYS A 95 20.79 -8.12 -19.71
CA LYS A 95 22.12 -8.60 -19.30
C LYS A 95 22.50 -8.27 -17.86
N GLU A 96 21.75 -7.38 -17.20
CA GLU A 96 21.96 -6.91 -15.82
C GLU A 96 20.65 -6.96 -15.06
N SER A 97 19.85 -8.02 -15.27
CA SER A 97 18.47 -8.13 -14.79
C SER A 97 18.30 -8.16 -13.29
N ASP A 98 19.27 -8.71 -12.57
CA ASP A 98 19.13 -9.01 -11.14
C ASP A 98 19.29 -7.77 -10.27
N LEU A 99 18.17 -7.32 -9.70
CA LEU A 99 18.11 -6.35 -8.63
C LEU A 99 17.70 -7.04 -7.32
N ARG A 100 17.84 -6.34 -6.20
CA ARG A 100 17.45 -6.83 -4.88
C ARG A 100 16.38 -5.95 -4.25
N LEU A 101 15.60 -6.55 -3.34
CA LEU A 101 14.66 -5.84 -2.48
C LEU A 101 15.17 -5.86 -1.04
N GLY A 102 15.52 -4.71 -0.51
CA GLY A 102 15.80 -4.51 0.89
C GLY A 102 14.52 -4.18 1.65
N ILE A 103 14.08 -5.06 2.55
CA ILE A 103 12.83 -4.84 3.29
C ILE A 103 12.95 -3.66 4.24
N ASP A 104 12.05 -2.69 4.11
CA ASP A 104 11.85 -1.64 5.09
C ASP A 104 10.88 -2.12 6.18
N TRP A 105 11.43 -2.73 7.24
CA TRP A 105 10.66 -3.29 8.33
C TRP A 105 9.83 -2.26 9.10
N SER A 106 10.12 -0.97 8.93
CA SER A 106 9.32 0.11 9.51
C SER A 106 8.04 0.40 8.70
N ALA A 107 8.02 0.01 7.43
CA ALA A 107 6.89 0.15 6.51
C ALA A 107 6.11 -1.17 6.38
N PHE A 108 5.74 -1.77 7.50
CA PHE A 108 5.05 -3.04 7.61
C PHE A 108 3.59 -2.81 7.97
N TYR A 109 2.66 -3.41 7.21
CA TYR A 109 1.22 -3.20 7.35
C TYR A 109 0.47 -4.52 7.49
N TRP A 110 -0.38 -4.61 8.51
CA TRP A 110 -1.42 -5.61 8.61
C TRP A 110 -2.64 -5.15 7.83
N VAL A 111 -3.24 -6.05 7.07
CA VAL A 111 -4.29 -5.68 6.12
C VAL A 111 -5.58 -6.49 6.34
N PRO A 112 -6.76 -5.91 6.08
CA PRO A 112 -8.03 -6.62 6.16
C PRO A 112 -8.09 -7.82 5.21
N ALA A 113 -8.40 -8.99 5.76
CA ALA A 113 -8.42 -10.25 5.00
C ALA A 113 -9.56 -10.32 3.98
N ASP A 114 -10.67 -9.66 4.24
CA ASP A 114 -11.82 -9.54 3.34
C ASP A 114 -11.55 -8.65 2.12
N VAL A 115 -10.54 -7.78 2.20
CA VAL A 115 -10.12 -6.91 1.10
C VAL A 115 -8.92 -7.47 0.35
N PHE A 116 -7.86 -7.84 1.07
CA PHE A 116 -6.57 -8.22 0.49
C PHE A 116 -6.32 -9.73 0.42
N GLY A 117 -7.20 -10.53 1.01
CA GLY A 117 -7.03 -11.98 1.15
C GLY A 117 -6.39 -12.38 2.47
N ASN A 118 -6.68 -13.61 2.87
CA ASN A 118 -6.29 -14.16 4.16
C ASN A 118 -4.77 -14.43 4.25
N GLY A 119 -4.22 -14.26 5.46
CA GLY A 119 -2.84 -14.64 5.79
C GLY A 119 -1.77 -13.77 5.14
N LYS A 120 -2.11 -12.56 4.71
CA LYS A 120 -1.20 -11.61 4.09
C LYS A 120 -0.84 -10.47 5.04
N VAL A 121 0.38 -9.98 4.87
CA VAL A 121 0.86 -8.70 5.37
C VAL A 121 1.63 -8.02 4.24
N LEU A 122 1.60 -6.70 4.21
CA LEU A 122 2.29 -5.89 3.21
C LEU A 122 3.53 -5.24 3.84
N VAL A 123 4.62 -5.13 3.08
CA VAL A 123 5.80 -4.40 3.52
C VAL A 123 6.44 -3.71 2.32
N PHE A 124 6.88 -2.45 2.47
CA PHE A 124 7.64 -1.81 1.41
C PHE A 124 9.10 -2.28 1.42
N GLY A 125 9.66 -2.38 0.22
CA GLY A 125 11.06 -2.63 -0.02
C GLY A 125 11.71 -1.48 -0.79
N ASP A 126 12.98 -1.23 -0.48
CA ASP A 126 13.85 -0.35 -1.26
C ASP A 126 14.53 -1.19 -2.34
N VAL A 127 14.64 -0.67 -3.56
CA VAL A 127 15.35 -1.38 -4.64
C VAL A 127 16.85 -1.14 -4.51
N ILE A 128 17.60 -2.23 -4.51
CA ILE A 128 19.05 -2.24 -4.27
C ILE A 128 19.74 -2.85 -5.47
N ASP A 129 20.83 -2.21 -5.91
CA ASP A 129 21.69 -2.69 -6.99
C ASP A 129 22.49 -3.93 -6.56
N LYS A 130 23.11 -4.60 -7.52
CA LYS A 130 23.93 -5.81 -7.32
C LYS A 130 25.13 -5.59 -6.38
N ASP A 131 25.64 -4.37 -6.30
CA ASP A 131 26.75 -4.00 -5.43
C ASP A 131 26.32 -3.65 -3.98
N GLY A 132 25.02 -3.72 -3.69
CA GLY A 132 24.46 -3.41 -2.38
C GLY A 132 24.14 -1.93 -2.16
N THR A 133 24.36 -1.08 -3.16
CA THR A 133 23.99 0.34 -3.09
C THR A 133 22.51 0.52 -3.49
N GLN A 134 21.94 1.68 -3.15
CA GLN A 134 20.61 2.02 -3.61
C GLN A 134 20.56 2.10 -5.13
N TYR A 135 19.58 1.44 -5.73
CA TYR A 135 19.35 1.55 -7.17
C TYR A 135 18.88 2.96 -7.53
N SER A 136 19.49 3.54 -8.56
CA SER A 136 19.22 4.94 -8.98
C SER A 136 17.78 5.19 -9.45
N GLY A 137 17.09 4.16 -9.90
CA GLY A 137 15.68 4.20 -10.31
C GLY A 137 14.68 4.00 -9.16
N ASP A 138 15.15 3.83 -7.93
CA ASP A 138 14.30 3.71 -6.75
C ASP A 138 13.93 5.09 -6.19
N MET A 139 12.82 5.64 -6.64
CA MET A 139 12.35 6.97 -6.19
C MET A 139 11.99 7.00 -4.71
N ARG A 140 11.48 5.88 -4.15
CA ARG A 140 11.22 5.77 -2.70
C ARG A 140 12.50 5.88 -1.89
N GLY A 141 13.54 5.17 -2.30
CA GLY A 141 14.85 5.23 -1.66
C GLY A 141 15.51 6.60 -1.81
N VAL A 142 15.35 7.29 -2.96
CA VAL A 142 15.80 8.68 -3.14
C VAL A 142 15.13 9.60 -2.12
N LEU A 143 13.80 9.53 -1.97
CA LEU A 143 13.05 10.31 -0.99
C LEU A 143 13.51 10.02 0.45
N LYS A 144 13.67 8.74 0.80
CA LYS A 144 14.12 8.28 2.11
C LYS A 144 15.52 8.84 2.45
N ASN A 145 16.47 8.73 1.53
CA ASN A 145 17.82 9.26 1.73
C ASN A 145 17.82 10.78 1.88
N TYR A 146 16.98 11.49 1.12
CA TYR A 146 16.85 12.93 1.25
C TYR A 146 16.24 13.35 2.58
N ALA A 147 15.18 12.68 3.03
CA ALA A 147 14.56 12.92 4.32
C ALA A 147 15.51 12.66 5.49
N GLU A 148 16.28 11.57 5.42
CA GLU A 148 17.32 11.27 6.41
C GLU A 148 18.45 12.32 6.43
N LYS A 149 18.89 12.78 5.26
CA LYS A 149 19.88 13.85 5.13
C LYS A 149 19.40 15.13 5.79
N LEU A 150 18.18 15.57 5.49
CA LEU A 150 17.59 16.76 6.10
C LEU A 150 17.54 16.65 7.63
N TYR A 151 17.17 15.48 8.13
CA TYR A 151 17.13 15.26 9.57
C TYR A 151 18.52 15.31 10.20
N LYS A 152 19.51 14.60 9.63
CA LYS A 152 20.88 14.55 10.15
C LYS A 152 21.58 15.91 10.13
N GLU A 153 21.40 16.68 9.04
CA GLU A 153 22.11 17.94 8.85
C GLU A 153 21.40 19.16 9.47
N LYS A 154 20.07 19.14 9.51
CA LYS A 154 19.25 20.31 9.89
C LYS A 154 18.29 20.04 11.04
N ASN A 155 18.14 18.79 11.47
CA ASN A 155 17.12 18.36 12.41
C ASN A 155 15.68 18.70 11.92
N TYR A 156 15.45 18.64 10.61
CA TYR A 156 14.15 18.88 9.99
C TYR A 156 13.47 17.57 9.65
N THR A 157 12.18 17.49 9.92
CA THR A 157 11.29 16.45 9.42
C THR A 157 10.44 17.01 8.29
N LEU A 158 10.47 16.34 7.14
CA LEU A 158 9.61 16.69 6.01
C LEU A 158 8.28 15.94 6.17
N ASN A 159 7.18 16.68 6.23
CA ASN A 159 5.83 16.13 6.29
C ASN A 159 5.08 16.48 5.00
N ALA A 160 4.21 15.56 4.57
CA ALA A 160 3.37 15.75 3.40
C ALA A 160 1.97 15.17 3.65
N SER A 161 0.97 15.75 3.01
CA SER A 161 -0.38 15.23 2.88
C SER A 161 -0.75 15.23 1.40
N ALA A 162 -1.62 14.31 1.00
CA ALA A 162 -2.14 14.23 -0.35
C ALA A 162 -3.67 14.29 -0.31
N GLU A 163 -4.25 15.11 -1.18
CA GLU A 163 -5.66 15.08 -1.52
C GLU A 163 -5.79 14.24 -2.79
N ILE A 164 -6.38 13.06 -2.66
CA ILE A 164 -6.47 12.09 -3.77
C ILE A 164 -7.92 11.90 -4.12
N GLU A 165 -8.28 12.41 -5.27
CA GLU A 165 -9.59 12.23 -5.85
C GLU A 165 -9.58 11.00 -6.78
N GLY A 166 -10.74 10.33 -6.87
CA GLY A 166 -10.93 9.19 -7.72
C GLY A 166 -12.32 9.14 -8.30
N PHE A 167 -12.49 8.30 -9.31
CA PHE A 167 -13.79 8.02 -9.94
C PHE A 167 -14.11 6.53 -9.79
N LEU A 168 -15.35 6.22 -9.45
CA LEU A 168 -15.86 4.85 -9.41
C LEU A 168 -16.76 4.61 -10.61
N PHE A 169 -16.35 3.71 -11.52
CA PHE A 169 -17.08 3.39 -12.73
C PHE A 169 -17.80 2.05 -12.61
N ASP A 170 -18.93 1.95 -13.30
CA ASP A 170 -19.73 0.73 -13.32
C ASP A 170 -19.03 -0.42 -14.06
N GLY A 171 -19.04 -1.60 -13.43
CA GLY A 171 -18.49 -2.83 -13.99
C GLY A 171 -16.96 -2.98 -13.80
N LYS A 172 -16.54 -4.24 -13.64
CA LYS A 172 -15.11 -4.62 -13.53
C LYS A 172 -14.33 -4.49 -14.83
N ASP A 173 -15.05 -4.35 -15.95
CA ASP A 173 -14.55 -4.27 -17.31
C ASP A 173 -14.61 -2.86 -17.88
N ALA A 174 -14.79 -1.84 -17.03
CA ALA A 174 -14.97 -0.46 -17.47
C ALA A 174 -13.82 0.06 -18.35
N GLU A 175 -12.58 -0.29 -18.03
CA GLU A 175 -11.41 0.07 -18.85
C GLU A 175 -11.45 -0.60 -20.23
N GLN A 176 -11.87 -1.88 -20.32
CA GLN A 176 -12.01 -2.57 -21.59
C GLN A 176 -13.14 -1.96 -22.40
N ARG A 177 -14.31 -1.71 -21.80
CA ARG A 177 -15.45 -1.06 -22.47
C ARG A 177 -15.10 0.34 -22.97
N TYR A 178 -14.25 1.07 -22.25
CA TYR A 178 -13.77 2.37 -22.71
C TYR A 178 -13.00 2.28 -24.04
N HIS A 179 -12.17 1.26 -24.24
CA HIS A 179 -11.47 1.06 -25.51
C HIS A 179 -12.41 0.76 -26.69
N GLU A 180 -13.58 0.17 -26.39
CA GLU A 180 -14.58 -0.18 -27.40
C GLU A 180 -15.53 1.00 -27.69
N THR A 181 -15.91 1.75 -26.67
CA THR A 181 -17.00 2.75 -26.75
C THR A 181 -16.51 4.20 -26.61
N GLY A 182 -15.32 4.42 -26.08
CA GLY A 182 -14.78 5.75 -25.74
C GLY A 182 -15.48 6.40 -24.53
N LYS A 183 -16.22 5.63 -23.70
CA LYS A 183 -16.98 6.16 -22.57
C LYS A 183 -16.79 5.32 -21.32
N PHE A 184 -16.72 6.00 -20.17
CA PHE A 184 -16.91 5.39 -18.86
C PHE A 184 -18.38 5.56 -18.42
N GLU A 185 -18.94 4.54 -17.80
CA GLU A 185 -20.28 4.60 -17.20
C GLU A 185 -20.16 4.99 -15.73
N CYS A 186 -20.72 6.15 -15.38
CA CYS A 186 -20.78 6.64 -14.03
C CYS A 186 -21.83 5.90 -13.21
N ILE A 187 -21.57 5.65 -11.93
CA ILE A 187 -22.52 4.98 -11.03
C ILE A 187 -23.53 5.95 -10.41
N ASN A 188 -23.26 7.26 -10.45
CA ASN A 188 -24.18 8.32 -10.01
C ASN A 188 -23.97 9.61 -10.79
N THR A 189 -24.84 10.59 -10.54
CA THR A 189 -24.81 11.89 -11.20
C THR A 189 -23.85 12.89 -10.53
N GLY A 190 -23.26 12.54 -9.38
CA GLY A 190 -22.33 13.39 -8.66
C GLY A 190 -22.96 14.52 -7.85
N GLY A 191 -22.13 15.33 -7.30
CA GLY A 191 -22.46 16.52 -6.54
C GLY A 191 -21.66 16.68 -5.27
N TYR A 192 -21.03 17.84 -5.12
CA TYR A 192 -20.17 18.17 -3.99
C TYR A 192 -20.91 18.11 -2.65
N TYR A 193 -20.48 17.25 -1.77
CA TYR A 193 -21.10 16.98 -0.47
C TYR A 193 -22.56 16.48 -0.51
N HIS A 194 -23.01 15.97 -1.64
CA HIS A 194 -24.39 15.46 -1.71
C HIS A 194 -24.59 14.29 -0.75
N VAL A 195 -25.79 14.24 -0.17
CA VAL A 195 -26.24 13.07 0.60
C VAL A 195 -26.56 11.96 -0.36
N LEU A 196 -25.90 10.81 -0.19
CA LEU A 196 -26.01 9.64 -1.07
C LEU A 196 -26.53 8.44 -0.26
N PRO A 197 -27.80 8.41 0.17
CA PRO A 197 -28.32 7.27 0.92
C PRO A 197 -28.41 6.03 0.02
N LEU A 198 -27.81 4.92 0.45
CA LEU A 198 -27.77 3.64 -0.27
C LEU A 198 -27.13 3.70 -1.67
N ASP A 199 -26.41 4.77 -1.97
CA ASP A 199 -25.70 4.94 -3.23
C ASP A 199 -24.41 4.08 -3.22
N PRO A 200 -24.08 3.35 -4.31
CA PRO A 200 -22.84 2.57 -4.38
C PRO A 200 -21.57 3.39 -4.10
N LEU A 201 -21.53 4.66 -4.52
CA LEU A 201 -20.41 5.56 -4.23
C LEU A 201 -20.26 5.80 -2.72
N ARG A 202 -21.38 6.00 -1.98
CA ARG A 202 -21.32 6.17 -0.51
C ARG A 202 -20.85 4.89 0.18
N VAL A 203 -21.35 3.74 -0.26
CA VAL A 203 -20.91 2.43 0.26
C VAL A 203 -19.40 2.22 0.03
N PHE A 204 -18.93 2.59 -1.16
CA PHE A 204 -17.50 2.53 -1.48
C PHE A 204 -16.67 3.45 -0.57
N ILE A 205 -17.07 4.72 -0.43
CA ILE A 205 -16.39 5.71 0.43
C ILE A 205 -16.32 5.20 1.87
N ASP A 206 -17.45 4.75 2.44
CA ASP A 206 -17.51 4.24 3.80
C ASP A 206 -16.58 3.02 4.00
N THR A 207 -16.62 2.08 3.05
CA THR A 207 -15.76 0.90 3.09
C THR A 207 -14.27 1.28 3.00
N ALA A 208 -13.92 2.18 2.09
CA ALA A 208 -12.55 2.62 1.93
C ALA A 208 -12.04 3.36 3.17
N ALA A 209 -12.87 4.21 3.80
CA ALA A 209 -12.54 4.90 5.03
C ALA A 209 -12.30 3.93 6.20
N GLU A 210 -13.11 2.87 6.35
CA GLU A 210 -12.91 1.84 7.38
C GLU A 210 -11.61 1.04 7.14
N VAL A 211 -11.34 0.64 5.90
CA VAL A 211 -10.09 -0.04 5.53
C VAL A 211 -8.87 0.85 5.81
N GLN A 212 -8.95 2.14 5.51
CA GLN A 212 -7.88 3.08 5.83
C GLN A 212 -7.61 3.15 7.34
N ARG A 213 -8.64 3.26 8.19
CA ARG A 213 -8.48 3.26 9.65
C ARG A 213 -7.81 1.98 10.12
N ALA A 214 -8.30 0.83 9.66
CA ALA A 214 -7.70 -0.47 9.99
C ALA A 214 -6.22 -0.54 9.57
N MET A 215 -5.82 0.12 8.49
CA MET A 215 -4.43 0.21 8.03
C MET A 215 -3.61 1.33 8.70
N GLY A 216 -4.14 1.99 9.73
CA GLY A 216 -3.45 3.02 10.52
C GLY A 216 -3.37 4.40 9.87
N PHE A 217 -4.21 4.68 8.88
CA PHE A 217 -4.40 6.04 8.39
C PHE A 217 -5.16 6.87 9.43
N GLN A 218 -4.86 8.14 9.50
CA GLN A 218 -5.60 9.10 10.32
C GLN A 218 -6.58 9.85 9.42
N ASN A 219 -7.75 9.28 9.20
CA ASN A 219 -8.77 9.88 8.35
C ASN A 219 -9.26 11.20 8.94
N GLU A 220 -9.57 12.15 8.07
CA GLU A 220 -10.09 13.47 8.45
C GLU A 220 -11.53 13.65 7.95
N LYS A 221 -11.74 13.54 6.63
CA LYS A 221 -13.06 13.70 6.00
C LYS A 221 -13.11 12.85 4.73
N ASP A 222 -14.31 12.45 4.37
CA ASP A 222 -14.62 11.74 3.15
C ASP A 222 -15.93 12.25 2.55
N HIS A 223 -15.99 12.38 1.25
CA HIS A 223 -17.18 12.93 0.59
C HIS A 223 -17.20 12.60 -0.92
N PRO A 224 -18.41 12.64 -1.53
CA PRO A 224 -18.51 12.73 -2.98
C PRO A 224 -18.01 14.09 -3.45
N GLU A 225 -17.35 14.09 -4.60
CA GLU A 225 -16.83 15.26 -5.27
C GLU A 225 -17.81 15.88 -6.29
N VAL A 226 -17.38 16.93 -6.99
CA VAL A 226 -18.21 17.71 -7.90
C VAL A 226 -18.71 16.88 -9.09
N ALA A 227 -17.84 16.09 -9.68
CA ALA A 227 -18.18 15.35 -10.90
C ALA A 227 -18.94 14.04 -10.61
N PRO A 228 -19.71 13.53 -11.58
CA PRO A 228 -20.35 12.22 -11.46
C PRO A 228 -19.35 11.13 -11.06
N SER A 229 -19.73 10.29 -10.11
CA SER A 229 -18.92 9.17 -9.60
C SER A 229 -17.58 9.54 -8.95
N GLN A 230 -17.33 10.81 -8.71
CA GLN A 230 -16.08 11.30 -8.12
C GLN A 230 -16.16 11.28 -6.59
N PHE A 231 -15.06 10.88 -5.96
CA PHE A 231 -14.93 10.83 -4.49
C PHE A 231 -13.58 11.39 -4.06
N GLU A 232 -13.51 11.82 -2.81
CA GLU A 232 -12.32 12.22 -2.11
C GLU A 232 -12.34 11.67 -0.67
N ILE A 233 -11.22 11.10 -0.23
CA ILE A 233 -11.06 10.58 1.14
C ILE A 233 -9.74 11.11 1.69
N ASN A 234 -9.82 12.07 2.60
CA ASN A 234 -8.67 12.77 3.15
C ASN A 234 -8.15 12.12 4.43
N PHE A 235 -6.85 12.18 4.61
CA PHE A 235 -6.16 11.73 5.80
C PHE A 235 -5.02 12.68 6.15
N SER A 236 -4.69 12.74 7.44
CA SER A 236 -3.68 13.65 7.99
C SER A 236 -2.31 13.47 7.36
N TYR A 237 -1.54 14.53 7.36
CA TYR A 237 -0.14 14.50 6.94
C TYR A 237 0.68 13.47 7.74
N ALA A 238 1.69 12.94 7.09
CA ALA A 238 2.68 12.05 7.69
C ALA A 238 4.09 12.46 7.26
N GLU A 239 5.10 11.86 7.88
CA GLU A 239 6.48 11.97 7.39
C GLU A 239 6.54 11.53 5.92
N ALA A 240 7.36 12.22 5.11
CA ALA A 240 7.28 12.17 3.66
C ALA A 240 7.32 10.76 3.05
N VAL A 241 8.17 9.85 3.56
CA VAL A 241 8.23 8.47 3.07
C VAL A 241 6.96 7.72 3.45
N ALA A 242 6.47 7.92 4.68
CA ALA A 242 5.21 7.32 5.12
C ALA A 242 4.01 7.86 4.31
N ALA A 243 4.00 9.16 3.99
CA ALA A 243 2.97 9.77 3.15
C ALA A 243 2.98 9.18 1.72
N ALA A 244 4.16 8.99 1.15
CA ALA A 244 4.31 8.36 -0.17
C ALA A 244 3.84 6.89 -0.16
N ASP A 245 4.20 6.11 0.88
CA ASP A 245 3.73 4.75 1.07
C ASP A 245 2.20 4.71 1.21
N GLN A 246 1.63 5.61 2.03
CA GLN A 246 0.17 5.73 2.21
C GLN A 246 -0.54 6.07 0.90
N MET A 247 0.02 6.95 0.07
CA MET A 247 -0.54 7.27 -1.24
C MET A 247 -0.62 6.03 -2.16
N GLN A 248 0.42 5.21 -2.17
CA GLN A 248 0.42 3.96 -2.94
C GLN A 248 -0.61 2.95 -2.39
N LEU A 249 -0.67 2.80 -1.06
CA LEU A 249 -1.65 1.93 -0.42
C LEU A 249 -3.08 2.42 -0.63
N TYR A 250 -3.33 3.73 -0.61
CA TYR A 250 -4.63 4.32 -0.92
C TYR A 250 -5.11 3.91 -2.32
N LYS A 251 -4.26 4.07 -3.34
CA LYS A 251 -4.60 3.65 -4.71
C LYS A 251 -4.88 2.14 -4.80
N LEU A 252 -4.11 1.33 -4.09
CA LEU A 252 -4.29 -0.12 -4.06
C LEU A 252 -5.60 -0.51 -3.39
N LEU A 253 -5.88 0.02 -2.18
CA LEU A 253 -7.10 -0.31 -1.45
C LEU A 253 -8.36 0.13 -2.20
N CYS A 254 -8.37 1.33 -2.79
CA CYS A 254 -9.51 1.82 -3.57
C CYS A 254 -9.83 0.88 -4.74
N ARG A 255 -8.81 0.49 -5.51
CA ARG A 255 -8.98 -0.45 -6.63
C ARG A 255 -9.46 -1.83 -6.16
N GLN A 256 -8.91 -2.33 -5.05
CA GLN A 256 -9.31 -3.63 -4.52
C GLN A 256 -10.76 -3.63 -4.03
N ILE A 257 -11.17 -2.58 -3.34
CA ILE A 257 -12.55 -2.42 -2.85
C ILE A 257 -13.51 -2.27 -4.04
N ALA A 258 -13.19 -1.42 -5.01
CA ALA A 258 -13.99 -1.27 -6.23
C ALA A 258 -14.20 -2.63 -6.92
N ALA A 259 -13.12 -3.40 -7.12
CA ALA A 259 -13.19 -4.73 -7.72
C ALA A 259 -14.05 -5.71 -6.92
N ASN A 260 -13.98 -5.68 -5.58
CA ASN A 260 -14.82 -6.51 -4.71
C ASN A 260 -16.30 -6.14 -4.80
N MET A 261 -16.60 -4.86 -5.01
CA MET A 261 -17.97 -4.35 -5.22
C MET A 261 -18.49 -4.54 -6.65
N GLY A 262 -17.66 -5.00 -7.58
CA GLY A 262 -18.06 -5.18 -8.99
C GLY A 262 -17.86 -3.94 -9.87
N HIS A 263 -17.04 -2.98 -9.41
CA HIS A 263 -16.74 -1.71 -10.07
C HIS A 263 -15.25 -1.58 -10.44
N THR A 264 -14.90 -0.49 -11.12
CA THR A 264 -13.52 -0.12 -11.48
C THR A 264 -13.22 1.29 -11.04
#